data_921229cb6927aabbca979f07dbb77479
#
_entry.id   921229cb6927aabbca979f07dbb77479
#
_cell.length_a   1.000
_cell.length_b   1.000
_cell.length_c   1.000
_cell.angle_alpha   90.00
_cell.angle_beta   90.00
_cell.angle_gamma   90.00
#
_symmetry.space_group_name_H-M   'P 1'
#
loop_
_entity.id
_entity.type
_entity.pdbx_description
1 polymer ?
#
loop_
_entity_poly.entity_id
_entity_poly.type
_entity_poly.pdbx_seq_one_letter_code
_entity_poly.pdbx_strand_id
1 'polypeptide(L)'
;MKRILITGASRGIGRAIAEQLAQPDVTLLLHGRDTVALADTCKAVQSRCAGVVKLIHDLATEKGVSNLISEVGGDPLNVLVNNAGIAVVKPFREITPDEWKQTLGVNVTAPFLLMQRFAGQMPPGSSVVNILSIAAKTGFANWSAYCMSKFALEGFSQSVREELRERRIRMINIYPAATNTEIWDDVAGDWPREKMISPEQVASAVAFALSRPENVAVDDITLSNAAGNL
;
A
#
# COMPACT_ATOMS: atom_id res chain seq x y z
N MET A 1 -3.16 -20.69 -9.32
CA MET A 1 -2.33 -20.18 -8.19
C MET A 1 -2.37 -18.67 -8.27
N LYS A 2 -2.76 -17.99 -7.20
CA LYS A 2 -2.89 -16.53 -7.18
C LYS A 2 -1.53 -15.88 -6.87
N ARG A 3 -1.17 -14.82 -7.58
CA ARG A 3 0.04 -14.03 -7.33
C ARG A 3 -0.35 -12.66 -6.78
N ILE A 4 0.21 -12.30 -5.63
CA ILE A 4 -0.09 -11.06 -4.91
C ILE A 4 1.21 -10.29 -4.67
N LEU A 5 1.35 -9.09 -5.22
CA LEU A 5 2.45 -8.18 -4.92
C LEU A 5 2.03 -7.19 -3.83
N ILE A 6 2.83 -7.11 -2.75
CA ILE A 6 2.60 -6.17 -1.64
C ILE A 6 3.84 -5.30 -1.50
N THR A 7 3.70 -4.00 -1.73
CA THR A 7 4.79 -3.05 -1.49
C THR A 7 4.83 -2.60 -0.02
N GLY A 8 6.03 -2.38 0.54
CA GLY A 8 6.18 -1.99 1.94
C GLY A 8 5.76 -3.07 2.93
N ALA A 9 6.08 -4.35 2.63
CA ALA A 9 5.66 -5.51 3.41
C ALA A 9 6.59 -5.85 4.61
N SER A 10 7.64 -5.05 4.85
CA SER A 10 8.61 -5.33 5.94
C SER A 10 8.00 -5.20 7.33
N ARG A 11 7.01 -4.32 7.52
CA ARG A 11 6.43 -3.98 8.82
C ARG A 11 5.04 -3.37 8.69
N GLY A 12 4.40 -3.06 9.81
CA GLY A 12 3.14 -2.34 9.87
C GLY A 12 2.02 -2.95 9.03
N ILE A 13 1.27 -2.11 8.33
CA ILE A 13 0.10 -2.52 7.53
C ILE A 13 0.48 -3.53 6.44
N GLY A 14 1.59 -3.32 5.74
CA GLY A 14 2.01 -4.24 4.66
C GLY A 14 2.33 -5.65 5.15
N ARG A 15 2.97 -5.78 6.31
CA ARG A 15 3.21 -7.05 6.98
C ARG A 15 1.89 -7.71 7.39
N ALA A 16 1.00 -6.97 8.04
CA ALA A 16 -0.30 -7.49 8.46
C ALA A 16 -1.14 -7.96 7.27
N ILE A 17 -1.10 -7.24 6.12
CA ILE A 17 -1.74 -7.67 4.88
C ILE A 17 -1.12 -8.97 4.36
N ALA A 18 0.22 -9.10 4.37
CA ALA A 18 0.88 -10.33 3.95
C ALA A 18 0.48 -11.52 4.81
N GLU A 19 0.44 -11.35 6.13
CA GLU A 19 0.00 -12.36 7.08
C GLU A 19 -1.48 -12.75 6.91
N GLN A 20 -2.35 -11.78 6.62
CA GLN A 20 -3.78 -11.98 6.41
C GLN A 20 -4.10 -12.69 5.08
N LEU A 21 -3.33 -12.40 4.01
CA LEU A 21 -3.55 -12.96 2.68
C LEU A 21 -2.78 -14.26 2.41
N ALA A 22 -1.99 -14.72 3.37
CA ALA A 22 -1.24 -15.96 3.27
C ALA A 22 -2.19 -17.18 3.23
N GLN A 23 -2.25 -17.85 2.06
CA GLN A 23 -3.10 -19.02 1.81
C GLN A 23 -2.37 -20.07 0.96
N PRO A 24 -2.74 -21.37 1.02
CA PRO A 24 -2.02 -22.44 0.33
C PRO A 24 -1.96 -22.32 -1.19
N ASP A 25 -2.90 -21.58 -1.82
CA ASP A 25 -2.97 -21.36 -3.27
C ASP A 25 -2.35 -20.00 -3.70
N VAL A 26 -1.73 -19.25 -2.76
CA VAL A 26 -1.18 -17.91 -2.99
C VAL A 26 0.34 -17.93 -3.03
N THR A 27 0.92 -17.27 -4.04
CA THR A 27 2.30 -16.83 -4.05
C THR A 27 2.36 -15.35 -3.68
N LEU A 28 3.04 -15.04 -2.58
CA LEU A 28 3.27 -13.67 -2.12
C LEU A 28 4.59 -13.14 -2.65
N LEU A 29 4.54 -11.98 -3.32
CA LEU A 29 5.71 -11.20 -3.73
C LEU A 29 5.80 -10.03 -2.76
N LEU A 30 6.71 -10.10 -1.80
CA LEU A 30 6.83 -9.17 -0.70
C LEU A 30 7.97 -8.20 -0.93
N HIS A 31 7.63 -6.93 -1.10
CA HIS A 31 8.61 -5.87 -1.33
C HIS A 31 8.85 -5.03 -0.07
N GLY A 32 10.12 -4.66 0.15
CA GLY A 32 10.54 -3.74 1.20
C GLY A 32 11.99 -3.31 1.02
N ARG A 33 12.45 -2.32 1.80
CA ARG A 33 13.84 -1.84 1.80
C ARG A 33 14.68 -2.48 2.91
N ASP A 34 14.06 -2.73 4.04
CA ASP A 34 14.71 -3.38 5.18
C ASP A 34 14.78 -4.88 4.93
N THR A 35 15.99 -5.37 4.68
CA THR A 35 16.28 -6.77 4.34
C THR A 35 15.96 -7.72 5.48
N VAL A 36 16.21 -7.32 6.72
CA VAL A 36 16.01 -8.17 7.93
C VAL A 36 14.52 -8.25 8.25
N ALA A 37 13.86 -7.11 8.41
CA ALA A 37 12.43 -7.06 8.71
C ALA A 37 11.58 -7.73 7.59
N LEU A 38 11.99 -7.59 6.32
CA LEU A 38 11.32 -8.28 5.21
C LEU A 38 11.51 -9.79 5.26
N ALA A 39 12.72 -10.26 5.63
CA ALA A 39 12.98 -11.68 5.81
C ALA A 39 12.13 -12.29 6.94
N ASP A 40 11.93 -11.55 8.04
CA ASP A 40 11.05 -11.98 9.14
C ASP A 40 9.60 -12.11 8.67
N THR A 41 9.11 -11.15 7.89
CA THR A 41 7.77 -11.25 7.29
C THR A 41 7.65 -12.45 6.36
N CYS A 42 8.63 -12.67 5.48
CA CYS A 42 8.65 -13.84 4.60
C CYS A 42 8.59 -15.15 5.40
N LYS A 43 9.40 -15.27 6.45
CA LYS A 43 9.43 -16.44 7.33
C LYS A 43 8.06 -16.67 8.03
N ALA A 44 7.41 -15.60 8.48
CA ALA A 44 6.12 -15.68 9.17
C ALA A 44 5.00 -16.25 8.29
N VAL A 45 5.08 -16.06 6.96
CA VAL A 45 4.04 -16.50 6.02
C VAL A 45 4.41 -17.75 5.21
N GLN A 46 5.69 -18.15 5.17
CA GLN A 46 6.24 -19.18 4.31
C GLN A 46 5.48 -20.51 4.38
N SER A 47 5.09 -20.97 5.57
CA SER A 47 4.41 -22.26 5.76
C SER A 47 2.93 -22.23 5.38
N ARG A 48 2.36 -21.05 5.11
CA ARG A 48 0.94 -20.85 4.79
C ARG A 48 0.69 -20.54 3.32
N CYS A 49 1.75 -20.37 2.52
CA CYS A 49 1.68 -19.96 1.13
C CYS A 49 2.20 -21.03 0.18
N ALA A 50 1.77 -20.99 -1.08
CA ALA A 50 2.34 -21.76 -2.17
C ALA A 50 3.79 -21.36 -2.47
N GLY A 51 4.12 -20.07 -2.28
CA GLY A 51 5.44 -19.52 -2.46
C GLY A 51 5.56 -18.11 -1.88
N VAL A 52 6.78 -17.73 -1.53
CA VAL A 52 7.13 -16.37 -1.07
C VAL A 52 8.37 -15.90 -1.80
N VAL A 53 8.27 -14.75 -2.45
CA VAL A 53 9.39 -14.08 -3.14
C VAL A 53 9.72 -12.80 -2.37
N LYS A 54 10.98 -12.64 -2.00
CA LYS A 54 11.49 -11.45 -1.31
C LYS A 54 12.08 -10.47 -2.32
N LEU A 55 11.58 -9.24 -2.37
CA LEU A 55 11.96 -8.20 -3.34
C LEU A 55 12.50 -6.97 -2.60
N ILE A 56 13.77 -6.61 -2.85
CA ILE A 56 14.46 -5.53 -2.12
C ILE A 56 14.84 -4.43 -3.10
N HIS A 57 14.06 -3.34 -3.11
CA HIS A 57 14.27 -2.20 -3.99
C HIS A 57 13.90 -0.88 -3.28
N ASP A 58 14.44 0.23 -3.77
CA ASP A 58 14.05 1.57 -3.30
C ASP A 58 13.05 2.21 -4.27
N LEU A 59 11.80 2.34 -3.85
CA LEU A 59 10.73 2.94 -4.65
C LEU A 59 10.79 4.47 -4.72
N ALA A 60 11.72 5.12 -4.05
CA ALA A 60 11.92 6.56 -4.19
C ALA A 60 12.49 6.93 -5.59
N THR A 61 13.02 5.96 -6.32
CA THR A 61 13.66 6.17 -7.62
C THR A 61 13.00 5.34 -8.73
N GLU A 62 12.91 5.89 -9.94
CA GLU A 62 12.41 5.17 -11.11
C GLU A 62 13.21 3.90 -11.40
N LYS A 63 14.53 3.95 -11.18
CA LYS A 63 15.41 2.77 -11.33
C LYS A 63 15.02 1.66 -10.36
N GLY A 64 14.74 1.99 -9.09
CA GLY A 64 14.30 1.01 -8.10
C GLY A 64 12.95 0.39 -8.46
N VAL A 65 12.00 1.19 -8.95
CA VAL A 65 10.71 0.69 -9.45
C VAL A 65 10.90 -0.21 -10.67
N SER A 66 11.75 0.19 -11.63
CA SER A 66 12.06 -0.61 -12.82
C SER A 66 12.71 -1.95 -12.48
N ASN A 67 13.63 -1.96 -11.51
CA ASN A 67 14.24 -3.19 -11.02
C ASN A 67 13.20 -4.12 -10.35
N LEU A 68 12.31 -3.56 -9.51
CA LEU A 68 11.21 -4.32 -8.91
C LEU A 68 10.33 -4.95 -9.99
N ILE A 69 9.92 -4.17 -10.99
CA ILE A 69 9.11 -4.64 -12.12
C ILE A 69 9.80 -5.80 -12.85
N SER A 70 11.10 -5.68 -13.11
CA SER A 70 11.88 -6.71 -13.79
C SER A 70 11.96 -8.00 -12.99
N GLU A 71 12.12 -7.91 -11.67
CA GLU A 71 12.22 -9.06 -10.78
C GLU A 71 10.87 -9.75 -10.53
N VAL A 72 9.76 -9.00 -10.50
CA VAL A 72 8.39 -9.58 -10.47
C VAL A 72 8.11 -10.41 -11.72
N GLY A 73 8.69 -10.02 -12.85
CA GLY A 73 8.61 -10.77 -14.11
C GLY A 73 7.31 -10.55 -14.90
N GLY A 74 7.09 -11.44 -15.85
CA GLY A 74 5.99 -11.35 -16.82
C GLY A 74 4.70 -12.08 -16.42
N ASP A 75 4.73 -12.91 -15.38
CA ASP A 75 3.53 -13.65 -14.96
C ASP A 75 2.47 -12.71 -14.39
N PRO A 76 1.19 -12.88 -14.74
CA PRO A 76 0.12 -12.01 -14.30
C PRO A 76 -0.02 -11.92 -12.77
N LEU A 77 -0.30 -10.73 -12.28
CA LEU A 77 -0.71 -10.51 -10.89
C LEU A 77 -2.23 -10.60 -10.76
N ASN A 78 -2.71 -11.28 -9.71
CA ASN A 78 -4.13 -11.27 -9.33
C ASN A 78 -4.43 -10.11 -8.37
N VAL A 79 -3.45 -9.69 -7.56
CA VAL A 79 -3.59 -8.54 -6.67
C VAL A 79 -2.30 -7.74 -6.65
N LEU A 80 -2.42 -6.42 -6.80
CA LEU A 80 -1.37 -5.45 -6.53
C LEU A 80 -1.77 -4.62 -5.31
N VAL A 81 -0.98 -4.64 -4.24
CA VAL A 81 -1.19 -3.80 -3.05
C VAL A 81 -0.13 -2.71 -3.01
N ASN A 82 -0.51 -1.49 -3.35
CA ASN A 82 0.28 -0.27 -3.20
C ASN A 82 0.15 0.21 -1.74
N ASN A 83 1.03 -0.31 -0.87
CA ASN A 83 1.06 0.01 0.56
C ASN A 83 2.30 0.81 0.94
N ALA A 84 3.43 0.66 0.24
CA ALA A 84 4.63 1.43 0.53
C ALA A 84 4.32 2.94 0.61
N GLY A 85 4.77 3.58 1.68
CA GLY A 85 4.56 5.00 1.89
C GLY A 85 5.50 5.55 2.94
N ILE A 86 5.78 6.85 2.82
CA ILE A 86 6.55 7.63 3.79
C ILE A 86 5.77 8.88 4.17
N ALA A 87 6.03 9.40 5.35
CA ALA A 87 5.50 10.67 5.82
C ALA A 87 6.64 11.62 6.20
N VAL A 88 6.58 12.84 5.70
CA VAL A 88 7.40 13.98 6.16
C VAL A 88 6.47 14.90 6.91
N VAL A 89 6.72 15.05 8.23
CA VAL A 89 5.85 15.80 9.14
C VAL A 89 6.65 16.95 9.77
N LYS A 90 6.48 18.13 9.19
CA LYS A 90 7.09 19.38 9.66
C LYS A 90 6.45 20.59 8.96
N PRO A 91 6.70 21.82 9.44
CA PRO A 91 6.22 23.03 8.77
C PRO A 91 6.60 23.04 7.29
N PHE A 92 5.69 23.43 6.40
CA PHE A 92 5.91 23.38 4.96
C PHE A 92 7.14 24.16 4.48
N ARG A 93 7.53 25.22 5.21
CA ARG A 93 8.72 26.02 4.90
C ARG A 93 10.03 25.29 5.13
N GLU A 94 10.01 24.20 5.89
CA GLU A 94 11.18 23.41 6.26
C GLU A 94 11.30 22.13 5.41
N ILE A 95 10.30 21.84 4.57
CA ILE A 95 10.34 20.70 3.66
C ILE A 95 11.35 20.98 2.56
N THR A 96 12.38 20.15 2.48
CA THR A 96 13.39 20.26 1.43
C THR A 96 12.89 19.76 0.09
N PRO A 97 13.45 20.22 -1.04
CA PRO A 97 13.11 19.66 -2.36
C PRO A 97 13.34 18.16 -2.47
N ASP A 98 14.33 17.61 -1.76
CA ASP A 98 14.61 16.17 -1.80
C ASP A 98 13.58 15.36 -1.02
N GLU A 99 13.14 15.81 0.16
CA GLU A 99 12.03 15.18 0.89
C GLU A 99 10.72 15.23 0.10
N TRP A 100 10.47 16.35 -0.57
CA TRP A 100 9.33 16.49 -1.48
C TRP A 100 9.39 15.46 -2.61
N LYS A 101 10.53 15.38 -3.32
CA LYS A 101 10.74 14.42 -4.40
C LYS A 101 10.64 12.98 -3.92
N GLN A 102 11.24 12.67 -2.76
CA GLN A 102 11.17 11.33 -2.17
C GLN A 102 9.72 10.95 -1.82
N THR A 103 8.95 11.88 -1.25
CA THR A 103 7.52 11.65 -0.95
C THR A 103 6.73 11.38 -2.21
N LEU A 104 6.92 12.16 -3.27
CA LEU A 104 6.30 11.91 -4.57
C LEU A 104 6.74 10.58 -5.17
N GLY A 105 8.03 10.28 -5.12
CA GLY A 105 8.62 9.03 -5.65
C GLY A 105 7.93 7.80 -5.06
N VAL A 106 7.91 7.71 -3.73
CA VAL A 106 7.36 6.53 -3.04
C VAL A 106 5.83 6.49 -3.06
N ASN A 107 5.17 7.63 -2.75
CA ASN A 107 3.73 7.62 -2.48
C ASN A 107 2.87 7.78 -3.74
N VAL A 108 3.45 8.30 -4.85
CA VAL A 108 2.69 8.62 -6.07
C VAL A 108 3.29 7.96 -7.30
N THR A 109 4.58 8.24 -7.60
CA THR A 109 5.21 7.77 -8.83
C THR A 109 5.34 6.26 -8.87
N ALA A 110 5.75 5.63 -7.76
CA ALA A 110 5.88 4.18 -7.71
C ALA A 110 4.53 3.45 -7.91
N PRO A 111 3.43 3.79 -7.18
CA PRO A 111 2.12 3.24 -7.48
C PRO A 111 1.68 3.43 -8.94
N PHE A 112 1.90 4.62 -9.50
CA PHE A 112 1.59 4.89 -10.90
C PHE A 112 2.33 3.94 -11.84
N LEU A 113 3.66 3.83 -11.73
CA LEU A 113 4.48 2.97 -12.60
C LEU A 113 4.15 1.49 -12.44
N LEU A 114 3.88 1.03 -11.21
CA LEU A 114 3.47 -0.35 -10.95
C LEU A 114 2.11 -0.65 -11.57
N MET A 115 1.13 0.25 -11.42
CA MET A 115 -0.17 0.09 -12.07
C MET A 115 -0.07 0.14 -13.59
N GLN A 116 0.67 1.10 -14.15
CA GLN A 116 0.90 1.22 -15.59
C GLN A 116 1.48 -0.09 -16.17
N ARG A 117 2.43 -0.69 -15.45
CA ARG A 117 3.08 -1.92 -15.91
C ARG A 117 2.20 -3.16 -15.74
N PHE A 118 1.57 -3.33 -14.59
CA PHE A 118 0.90 -4.59 -14.27
C PHE A 118 -0.58 -4.63 -14.63
N ALA A 119 -1.32 -3.51 -14.52
CA ALA A 119 -2.75 -3.52 -14.81
C ALA A 119 -3.04 -4.02 -16.22
N GLY A 120 -2.19 -3.71 -17.19
CA GLY A 120 -2.29 -4.21 -18.57
C GLY A 120 -2.28 -5.74 -18.69
N GLN A 121 -1.72 -6.47 -17.75
CA GLN A 121 -1.52 -7.92 -17.78
C GLN A 121 -2.37 -8.67 -16.72
N MET A 122 -3.05 -7.95 -15.84
CA MET A 122 -3.93 -8.55 -14.83
C MET A 122 -5.14 -9.22 -15.50
N PRO A 123 -5.48 -10.48 -15.13
CA PRO A 123 -6.68 -11.13 -15.63
C PRO A 123 -7.96 -10.50 -15.08
N PRO A 124 -9.11 -10.67 -15.75
CA PRO A 124 -10.41 -10.30 -15.20
C PRO A 124 -10.63 -10.91 -13.81
N GLY A 125 -11.26 -10.16 -12.90
CA GLY A 125 -11.45 -10.54 -11.50
C GLY A 125 -10.29 -10.15 -10.57
N SER A 126 -9.18 -9.62 -11.13
CA SER A 126 -8.05 -9.08 -10.36
C SER A 126 -8.39 -7.80 -9.61
N SER A 127 -7.50 -7.40 -8.71
CA SER A 127 -7.71 -6.17 -7.91
C SER A 127 -6.41 -5.39 -7.71
N VAL A 128 -6.52 -4.07 -7.77
CA VAL A 128 -5.51 -3.13 -7.26
C VAL A 128 -6.02 -2.55 -5.95
N VAL A 129 -5.20 -2.61 -4.92
CA VAL A 129 -5.51 -2.05 -3.59
C VAL A 129 -4.51 -0.94 -3.30
N ASN A 130 -5.00 0.27 -3.01
CA ASN A 130 -4.17 1.39 -2.58
C ASN A 130 -4.42 1.66 -1.09
N ILE A 131 -3.36 1.62 -0.29
CA ILE A 131 -3.41 2.05 1.10
C ILE A 131 -3.18 3.57 1.12
N LEU A 132 -4.29 4.28 1.13
CA LEU A 132 -4.31 5.74 1.20
C LEU A 132 -4.17 6.23 2.65
N SER A 133 -5.04 7.09 3.09
CA SER A 133 -5.20 7.62 4.45
C SER A 133 -6.43 8.53 4.46
N ILE A 134 -6.97 8.87 5.63
CA ILE A 134 -7.87 10.01 5.79
C ILE A 134 -7.21 11.32 5.31
N ALA A 135 -5.88 11.39 5.31
CA ALA A 135 -5.09 12.48 4.73
C ALA A 135 -5.22 12.62 3.21
N ALA A 136 -5.90 11.70 2.53
CA ALA A 136 -6.30 11.84 1.14
C ALA A 136 -7.61 12.65 0.96
N LYS A 137 -8.32 12.93 2.06
CA LYS A 137 -9.61 13.64 2.08
C LYS A 137 -9.59 14.91 2.92
N THR A 138 -8.61 15.03 3.81
CA THR A 138 -8.47 16.17 4.74
C THR A 138 -7.01 16.57 4.87
N GLY A 139 -6.72 17.86 4.86
CA GLY A 139 -5.38 18.40 5.12
C GLY A 139 -5.13 18.55 6.62
N PHE A 140 -3.91 18.23 7.05
CA PHE A 140 -3.45 18.40 8.43
C PHE A 140 -2.26 19.36 8.48
N ALA A 141 -2.20 20.23 9.48
CA ALA A 141 -1.05 21.10 9.70
C ALA A 141 0.24 20.27 9.86
N ASN A 142 1.32 20.73 9.27
CA ASN A 142 2.63 20.07 9.22
C ASN A 142 2.71 18.78 8.38
N TRP A 143 1.62 18.31 7.79
CA TRP A 143 1.55 17.11 6.97
C TRP A 143 1.43 17.41 5.47
N SER A 144 1.79 18.61 5.02
CA SER A 144 1.46 19.10 3.68
C SER A 144 1.97 18.19 2.55
N ALA A 145 3.23 17.72 2.60
CA ALA A 145 3.79 16.82 1.58
C ALA A 145 3.07 15.45 1.59
N TYR A 146 2.79 14.92 2.77
CA TYR A 146 2.06 13.65 2.90
C TYR A 146 0.63 13.76 2.39
N CYS A 147 -0.13 14.75 2.88
CA CYS A 147 -1.51 14.99 2.43
C CYS A 147 -1.54 15.16 0.91
N MET A 148 -0.70 16.05 0.34
CA MET A 148 -0.61 16.23 -1.11
C MET A 148 -0.42 14.90 -1.83
N SER A 149 0.50 14.05 -1.37
CA SER A 149 0.78 12.76 -2.02
C SER A 149 -0.42 11.80 -1.97
N LYS A 150 -1.16 11.79 -0.85
CA LYS A 150 -2.35 10.95 -0.69
C LYS A 150 -3.54 11.47 -1.49
N PHE A 151 -3.74 12.79 -1.58
CA PHE A 151 -4.72 13.39 -2.48
C PHE A 151 -4.38 13.11 -3.95
N ALA A 152 -3.09 13.18 -4.34
CA ALA A 152 -2.65 12.88 -5.70
C ALA A 152 -2.97 11.42 -6.09
N LEU A 153 -2.64 10.46 -5.21
CA LEU A 153 -2.93 9.05 -5.47
C LEU A 153 -4.45 8.77 -5.47
N GLU A 154 -5.22 9.48 -4.65
CA GLU A 154 -6.68 9.41 -4.65
C GLU A 154 -7.26 9.84 -6.00
N GLY A 155 -6.92 11.04 -6.48
CA GLY A 155 -7.43 11.56 -7.76
C GLY A 155 -7.03 10.67 -8.93
N PHE A 156 -5.79 10.18 -8.94
CA PHE A 156 -5.31 9.20 -9.91
C PHE A 156 -6.13 7.91 -9.86
N SER A 157 -6.35 7.36 -8.67
CA SER A 157 -7.13 6.13 -8.48
C SER A 157 -8.55 6.24 -9.01
N GLN A 158 -9.22 7.38 -8.78
CA GLN A 158 -10.58 7.61 -9.26
C GLN A 158 -10.66 7.57 -10.78
N SER A 159 -9.72 8.22 -11.48
CA SER A 159 -9.68 8.23 -12.95
C SER A 159 -9.39 6.84 -13.52
N VAL A 160 -8.37 6.16 -13.00
CA VAL A 160 -7.96 4.83 -13.48
C VAL A 160 -8.99 3.75 -13.15
N ARG A 161 -9.78 3.92 -12.09
CA ARG A 161 -10.87 2.99 -11.72
C ARG A 161 -11.82 2.77 -12.89
N GLU A 162 -12.24 3.81 -13.57
CA GLU A 162 -13.16 3.69 -14.70
C GLU A 162 -12.52 2.97 -15.90
N GLU A 163 -11.24 3.23 -16.18
CA GLU A 163 -10.50 2.54 -17.24
C GLU A 163 -10.35 1.04 -16.94
N LEU A 164 -10.11 0.66 -15.67
CA LEU A 164 -9.95 -0.72 -15.25
C LEU A 164 -11.27 -1.48 -15.17
N ARG A 165 -12.40 -0.80 -14.98
CA ARG A 165 -13.75 -1.38 -14.89
C ARG A 165 -14.10 -2.14 -16.16
N GLU A 166 -13.78 -1.60 -17.34
CA GLU A 166 -14.00 -2.27 -18.64
C GLU A 166 -13.27 -3.61 -18.73
N ARG A 167 -12.16 -3.74 -18.03
CA ARG A 167 -11.36 -4.97 -17.96
C ARG A 167 -11.74 -5.89 -16.80
N ARG A 168 -12.76 -5.54 -16.02
CA ARG A 168 -13.19 -6.25 -14.80
C ARG A 168 -12.07 -6.37 -13.77
N ILE A 169 -11.25 -5.31 -13.63
CA ILE A 169 -10.23 -5.18 -12.59
C ILE A 169 -10.76 -4.18 -11.55
N ARG A 170 -10.82 -4.61 -10.30
CA ARG A 170 -11.32 -3.76 -9.21
C ARG A 170 -10.22 -2.83 -8.69
N MET A 171 -10.55 -1.56 -8.52
CA MET A 171 -9.71 -0.57 -7.84
C MET A 171 -10.28 -0.31 -6.44
N ILE A 172 -9.52 -0.67 -5.40
CA ILE A 172 -9.94 -0.61 -3.99
C ILE A 172 -9.05 0.40 -3.27
N ASN A 173 -9.64 1.42 -2.70
CA ASN A 173 -8.93 2.41 -1.88
C ASN A 173 -9.28 2.22 -0.40
N ILE A 174 -8.27 2.07 0.43
CA ILE A 174 -8.43 1.98 1.89
C ILE A 174 -7.92 3.29 2.51
N TYR A 175 -8.74 3.93 3.34
CA TYR A 175 -8.44 5.19 4.01
C TYR A 175 -8.35 4.99 5.52
N PRO A 176 -7.22 4.47 6.03
CA PRO A 176 -7.04 4.35 7.46
C PRO A 176 -6.88 5.73 8.12
N ALA A 177 -7.46 5.89 9.29
CA ALA A 177 -7.05 6.91 10.24
C ALA A 177 -5.67 6.56 10.84
N ALA A 178 -5.24 7.28 11.87
CA ALA A 178 -3.98 7.00 12.56
C ALA A 178 -3.90 5.51 12.94
N THR A 179 -2.90 4.82 12.37
CA THR A 179 -2.69 3.38 12.55
C THR A 179 -1.37 3.16 13.28
N ASN A 180 -1.37 2.35 14.33
CA ASN A 180 -0.21 2.09 15.17
C ASN A 180 0.86 1.30 14.40
N THR A 181 1.73 2.01 13.73
CA THR A 181 2.85 1.48 12.94
C THR A 181 4.12 2.27 13.24
N GLU A 182 5.25 1.76 12.80
CA GLU A 182 6.57 2.40 12.98
C GLU A 182 6.72 3.71 12.18
N ILE A 183 5.75 4.07 11.34
CA ILE A 183 5.75 5.38 10.65
C ILE A 183 5.73 6.55 11.66
N TRP A 184 5.17 6.30 12.86
CA TRP A 184 5.09 7.30 13.92
C TRP A 184 6.38 7.46 14.72
N ASP A 185 7.35 6.55 14.59
CA ASP A 185 8.61 6.63 15.32
C ASP A 185 9.46 7.82 14.86
N ASP A 186 9.27 8.24 13.61
CA ASP A 186 9.94 9.39 13.00
C ASP A 186 9.10 10.70 13.08
N VAL A 187 7.89 10.64 13.68
CA VAL A 187 7.00 11.80 13.80
C VAL A 187 7.09 12.39 15.19
N ALA A 188 7.59 13.62 15.28
CA ALA A 188 7.72 14.34 16.55
C ALA A 188 6.34 14.55 17.21
N GLY A 189 6.29 14.36 18.53
CA GLY A 189 5.08 14.54 19.35
C GLY A 189 4.79 13.33 20.23
N ASP A 190 3.90 13.50 21.18
CA ASP A 190 3.38 12.44 22.04
C ASP A 190 2.05 11.96 21.42
N TRP A 191 2.13 10.84 20.71
CA TRP A 191 0.98 10.28 19.99
C TRP A 191 0.38 9.13 20.79
N PRO A 192 -0.96 9.14 21.06
CA PRO A 192 -1.62 8.09 21.86
C PRO A 192 -1.74 6.79 21.04
N ARG A 193 -0.62 6.06 20.93
CA ARG A 193 -0.48 4.84 20.09
C ARG A 193 -1.50 3.77 20.45
N GLU A 194 -1.89 3.69 21.72
CA GLU A 194 -2.87 2.74 22.24
C GLU A 194 -4.31 3.03 21.75
N LYS A 195 -4.56 4.25 21.28
CA LYS A 195 -5.87 4.63 20.71
C LYS A 195 -5.92 4.49 19.20
N MET A 196 -4.79 4.24 18.54
CA MET A 196 -4.72 4.10 17.10
C MET A 196 -5.34 2.77 16.63
N ILE A 197 -5.75 2.74 15.35
CA ILE A 197 -6.18 1.52 14.66
C ILE A 197 -4.98 0.57 14.57
N SER A 198 -5.20 -0.74 14.76
CA SER A 198 -4.11 -1.70 14.55
C SER A 198 -3.88 -2.01 13.05
N PRO A 199 -2.66 -2.40 12.66
CA PRO A 199 -2.38 -2.86 11.30
C PRO A 199 -3.27 -4.02 10.84
N GLU A 200 -3.62 -4.93 11.76
CA GLU A 200 -4.48 -6.09 11.51
C GLU A 200 -5.92 -5.69 11.17
N GLN A 201 -6.42 -4.61 11.77
CA GLN A 201 -7.75 -4.07 11.43
C GLN A 201 -7.77 -3.54 9.99
N VAL A 202 -6.69 -2.88 9.56
CA VAL A 202 -6.54 -2.43 8.15
C VAL A 202 -6.42 -3.63 7.22
N ALA A 203 -5.62 -4.63 7.57
CA ALA A 203 -5.47 -5.87 6.79
C ALA A 203 -6.80 -6.63 6.65
N SER A 204 -7.62 -6.66 7.71
CA SER A 204 -8.95 -7.27 7.69
C SER A 204 -9.90 -6.56 6.71
N ALA A 205 -9.83 -5.23 6.62
CA ALA A 205 -10.62 -4.47 5.64
C ALA A 205 -10.17 -4.77 4.20
N VAL A 206 -8.87 -4.91 3.96
CA VAL A 206 -8.33 -5.34 2.66
C VAL A 206 -8.84 -6.74 2.30
N ALA A 207 -8.74 -7.70 3.22
CA ALA A 207 -9.22 -9.07 3.00
C ALA A 207 -10.73 -9.13 2.75
N PHE A 208 -11.52 -8.33 3.49
CA PHE A 208 -12.96 -8.18 3.25
C PHE A 208 -13.24 -7.72 1.82
N ALA A 209 -12.60 -6.66 1.36
CA ALA A 209 -12.83 -6.13 0.00
C ALA A 209 -12.44 -7.14 -1.08
N LEU A 210 -11.31 -7.83 -0.91
CA LEU A 210 -10.83 -8.83 -1.86
C LEU A 210 -11.71 -10.09 -1.91
N SER A 211 -12.38 -10.45 -0.81
CA SER A 211 -13.23 -11.63 -0.71
C SER A 211 -14.63 -11.48 -1.35
N ARG A 212 -14.97 -10.29 -1.83
CA ARG A 212 -16.28 -10.10 -2.49
C ARG A 212 -16.35 -10.84 -3.81
N PRO A 213 -17.52 -11.35 -4.19
CA PRO A 213 -17.71 -11.99 -5.49
C PRO A 213 -17.40 -11.00 -6.63
N GLU A 214 -17.07 -11.52 -7.81
CA GLU A 214 -16.59 -10.71 -8.94
C GLU A 214 -17.56 -9.63 -9.42
N ASN A 215 -18.87 -9.83 -9.22
CA ASN A 215 -19.91 -8.86 -9.54
C ASN A 215 -20.10 -7.75 -8.49
N VAL A 216 -19.32 -7.79 -7.39
CA VAL A 216 -19.37 -6.78 -6.33
C VAL A 216 -18.05 -6.03 -6.27
N ALA A 217 -18.08 -4.73 -6.46
CA ALA A 217 -16.96 -3.84 -6.21
C ALA A 217 -17.11 -3.17 -4.83
N VAL A 218 -16.05 -3.21 -4.05
CA VAL A 218 -15.88 -2.37 -2.85
C VAL A 218 -14.85 -1.34 -3.24
N ASP A 219 -15.30 -0.16 -3.64
CA ASP A 219 -14.43 0.86 -4.20
C ASP A 219 -13.60 1.56 -3.12
N ASP A 220 -14.23 1.89 -1.99
CA ASP A 220 -13.61 2.68 -0.93
C ASP A 220 -14.00 2.14 0.45
N ILE A 221 -13.02 2.02 1.36
CA ILE A 221 -13.24 1.72 2.78
C ILE A 221 -12.52 2.76 3.63
N THR A 222 -13.27 3.48 4.44
CA THR A 222 -12.70 4.39 5.44
C THR A 222 -12.74 3.72 6.81
N LEU A 223 -11.60 3.69 7.48
CA LEU A 223 -11.46 3.21 8.85
C LEU A 223 -11.17 4.41 9.75
N SER A 224 -12.13 4.79 10.54
CA SER A 224 -12.02 5.89 11.51
C SER A 224 -11.81 5.35 12.90
N ASN A 225 -11.13 6.12 13.75
CA ASN A 225 -11.06 5.81 15.16
C ASN A 225 -12.42 6.09 15.80
N ALA A 226 -12.97 5.13 16.53
CA ALA A 226 -14.28 5.29 17.20
C ALA A 226 -14.27 6.41 18.25
N ALA A 227 -13.10 6.76 18.79
CA ALA A 227 -12.92 7.86 19.75
C ALA A 227 -12.75 9.26 19.07
N GLY A 228 -12.84 9.32 17.75
CA GLY A 228 -12.64 10.55 16.96
C GLY A 228 -11.22 10.67 16.38
N ASN A 229 -10.90 11.84 15.82
CA ASN A 229 -9.57 12.11 15.27
C ASN A 229 -8.56 12.26 16.43
N LEU A 230 -7.41 11.59 16.26
CA LEU A 230 -6.26 11.66 17.17
C LEU A 230 -5.32 12.78 16.74
#